data_0f5a2f83909b1e62db825c97da5a6327
#
_entry.id   0f5a2f83909b1e62db825c97da5a6327
#
_cell.length_a   1.000
_cell.length_b   1.000
_cell.length_c   1.000
_cell.angle_alpha   90.00
_cell.angle_beta   90.00
_cell.angle_gamma   90.00
#
_symmetry.space_group_name_H-M   'P 1'
#
loop_
_entity.id
_entity.type
_entity.pdbx_description
1 polymer ?
#
loop_
_entity_poly.entity_id
_entity_poly.type
_entity_poly.pdbx_seq_one_letter_code
_entity_poly.pdbx_strand_id
1 'polypeptide(L)'
;MTYLTAMTHLSLRTMLVNDDLQQRWWNLEARLAERFGKKPDMEAILFLIGIQEFGEIREKFTKEQKQDLMHVAVCSLLASSGYYELEAADEDGWPHFRQLKPMPDMTASEQENFLKDHILLYFEQNNL
;
A
#
# COMPACT_ATOMS: atom_id res chain seq x y z
N MET A 1 -9.35 8.40 -39.45
CA MET A 1 -9.98 7.20 -38.85
C MET A 1 -9.02 6.37 -38.02
N THR A 2 -7.82 6.05 -38.54
CA THR A 2 -6.81 5.27 -37.81
C THR A 2 -6.36 5.93 -36.51
N TYR A 3 -6.24 7.26 -36.52
CA TYR A 3 -5.83 8.02 -35.34
C TYR A 3 -6.87 7.96 -34.20
N LEU A 4 -8.16 8.12 -34.53
CA LEU A 4 -9.24 8.03 -33.56
C LEU A 4 -9.37 6.61 -32.99
N THR A 5 -9.18 5.60 -33.81
CA THR A 5 -9.21 4.18 -33.36
C THR A 5 -8.08 3.90 -32.39
N ALA A 6 -6.87 4.41 -32.67
CA ALA A 6 -5.71 4.22 -31.79
C ALA A 6 -5.91 4.91 -30.43
N MET A 7 -6.46 6.14 -30.42
CA MET A 7 -6.76 6.86 -29.18
C MET A 7 -7.84 6.14 -28.36
N THR A 8 -8.89 5.65 -29.00
CA THR A 8 -9.95 4.89 -28.33
C THR A 8 -9.38 3.61 -27.72
N HIS A 9 -8.49 2.93 -28.43
CA HIS A 9 -7.84 1.72 -27.94
C HIS A 9 -6.98 1.99 -26.70
N LEU A 10 -6.21 3.08 -26.68
CA LEU A 10 -5.42 3.48 -25.53
C LEU A 10 -6.29 3.83 -24.33
N SER A 11 -7.41 4.52 -24.55
CA SER A 11 -8.37 4.84 -23.49
C SER A 11 -8.99 3.60 -22.88
N LEU A 12 -9.36 2.63 -23.70
CA LEU A 12 -9.88 1.33 -23.24
C LEU A 12 -8.85 0.58 -22.44
N ARG A 13 -7.58 0.58 -22.86
CA ARG A 13 -6.49 -0.05 -22.13
C ARG A 13 -6.33 0.52 -20.74
N THR A 14 -6.33 1.85 -20.61
CA THR A 14 -6.23 2.54 -19.34
C THR A 14 -7.42 2.20 -18.44
N MET A 15 -8.62 2.19 -18.99
CA MET A 15 -9.83 1.82 -18.25
C MET A 15 -9.78 0.38 -17.74
N LEU A 16 -9.33 -0.55 -18.57
CA LEU A 16 -9.22 -1.97 -18.19
C LEU A 16 -8.20 -2.17 -17.06
N VAL A 17 -7.07 -1.47 -17.10
CA VAL A 17 -6.05 -1.55 -16.03
C VAL A 17 -6.61 -1.00 -14.73
N ASN A 18 -7.30 0.14 -14.77
CA ASN A 18 -7.91 0.74 -13.59
C ASN A 18 -9.03 -0.16 -13.03
N ASP A 19 -9.84 -0.77 -13.90
CA ASP A 19 -10.89 -1.70 -13.49
C ASP A 19 -10.30 -2.95 -12.83
N ASP A 20 -9.19 -3.48 -13.35
CA ASP A 20 -8.50 -4.62 -12.74
C ASP A 20 -7.99 -4.28 -11.35
N LEU A 21 -7.31 -3.15 -11.18
CA LEU A 21 -6.83 -2.67 -9.89
C LEU A 21 -8.00 -2.49 -8.91
N GLN A 22 -9.08 -1.85 -9.35
CA GLN A 22 -10.26 -1.63 -8.52
C GLN A 22 -10.92 -2.94 -8.11
N GLN A 23 -11.03 -3.90 -9.00
CA GLN A 23 -11.61 -5.21 -8.71
C GLN A 23 -10.76 -5.97 -7.71
N ARG A 24 -9.45 -5.97 -7.87
CA ARG A 24 -8.51 -6.62 -6.95
C ARG A 24 -8.56 -5.96 -5.58
N TRP A 25 -8.70 -4.64 -5.54
CA TRP A 25 -8.84 -3.88 -4.30
C TRP A 25 -10.14 -4.24 -3.56
N TRP A 26 -11.26 -4.29 -4.27
CA TRP A 26 -12.53 -4.70 -3.69
C TRP A 26 -12.47 -6.13 -3.14
N ASN A 27 -11.80 -7.04 -3.84
CA ASN A 27 -11.62 -8.41 -3.38
C ASN A 27 -10.80 -8.45 -2.09
N LEU A 28 -9.76 -7.65 -1.98
CA LEU A 28 -8.98 -7.54 -0.75
C LEU A 28 -9.83 -6.99 0.40
N GLU A 29 -10.56 -5.90 0.16
CA GLU A 29 -11.45 -5.32 1.16
C GLU A 29 -12.49 -6.33 1.66
N ALA A 30 -13.06 -7.11 0.77
CA ALA A 30 -14.04 -8.14 1.12
C ALA A 30 -13.43 -9.23 2.00
N ARG A 31 -12.22 -9.68 1.65
CA ARG A 31 -11.48 -10.67 2.46
C ARG A 31 -11.18 -10.15 3.86
N LEU A 32 -10.74 -8.91 3.95
CA LEU A 32 -10.44 -8.27 5.25
C LEU A 32 -11.71 -8.04 6.06
N ALA A 33 -12.82 -7.68 5.40
CA ALA A 33 -14.11 -7.54 6.07
C ALA A 33 -14.59 -8.84 6.69
N GLU A 34 -14.42 -9.97 6.00
CA GLU A 34 -14.73 -11.29 6.54
C GLU A 34 -13.89 -11.60 7.79
N ARG A 35 -12.61 -11.26 7.73
CA ARG A 35 -11.64 -11.56 8.78
C ARG A 35 -11.82 -10.69 10.02
N PHE A 36 -12.15 -9.42 9.85
CA PHE A 36 -12.20 -8.43 10.93
C PHE A 36 -13.61 -7.94 11.26
N GLY A 37 -14.64 -8.42 10.58
CA GLY A 37 -16.03 -8.09 10.85
C GLY A 37 -16.54 -6.80 10.20
N LYS A 38 -15.66 -6.02 9.61
CA LYS A 38 -16.02 -4.80 8.88
C LYS A 38 -14.96 -4.45 7.84
N LYS A 39 -15.37 -3.69 6.82
CA LYS A 39 -14.49 -3.25 5.75
C LYS A 39 -13.50 -2.20 6.28
N PRO A 40 -12.18 -2.46 6.24
CA PRO A 40 -11.19 -1.49 6.69
C PRO A 40 -10.97 -0.40 5.63
N ASP A 41 -10.67 0.82 6.08
CA ASP A 41 -10.23 1.88 5.20
C ASP A 41 -8.72 1.76 4.95
N MET A 42 -8.19 2.66 4.11
CA MET A 42 -6.77 2.68 3.75
C MET A 42 -5.87 2.80 4.99
N GLU A 43 -6.23 3.68 5.91
CA GLU A 43 -5.45 3.89 7.14
C GLU A 43 -5.41 2.63 8.00
N ALA A 44 -6.54 1.94 8.14
CA ALA A 44 -6.61 0.69 8.88
C ALA A 44 -5.74 -0.39 8.23
N ILE A 45 -5.74 -0.48 6.90
CA ILE A 45 -4.90 -1.44 6.18
C ILE A 45 -3.42 -1.13 6.39
N LEU A 46 -3.02 0.14 6.28
CA LEU A 46 -1.64 0.55 6.53
C LEU A 46 -1.23 0.27 7.98
N PHE A 47 -2.12 0.48 8.92
CA PHE A 47 -1.87 0.16 10.33
C PHE A 47 -1.61 -1.34 10.51
N LEU A 48 -2.42 -2.19 9.88
CA LEU A 48 -2.22 -3.65 9.93
C LEU A 48 -0.87 -4.07 9.36
N ILE A 49 -0.48 -3.49 8.23
CA ILE A 49 0.83 -3.75 7.61
C ILE A 49 1.95 -3.29 8.54
N GLY A 50 1.81 -2.10 9.14
CA GLY A 50 2.78 -1.57 10.09
C GLY A 50 2.98 -2.48 11.30
N ILE A 51 1.91 -3.02 11.85
CA ILE A 51 1.98 -4.00 12.95
C ILE A 51 2.71 -5.26 12.49
N GLN A 52 2.41 -5.75 11.31
CA GLN A 52 3.06 -6.93 10.74
C GLN A 52 4.57 -6.72 10.60
N GLU A 53 4.98 -5.57 10.10
CA GLU A 53 6.39 -5.24 9.90
C GLU A 53 7.12 -4.95 11.20
N PHE A 54 6.43 -4.37 12.18
CA PHE A 54 6.99 -4.14 13.51
C PHE A 54 7.23 -5.47 14.24
N GLY A 55 6.34 -6.45 14.05
CA GLY A 55 6.49 -7.79 14.62
C GLY A 55 6.11 -7.91 16.08
N GLU A 56 5.67 -6.85 16.74
CA GLU A 56 5.19 -6.88 18.11
C GLU A 56 3.70 -6.55 18.17
N ILE A 57 2.95 -7.33 18.96
CA ILE A 57 1.54 -7.04 19.24
C ILE A 57 1.49 -6.40 20.61
N ARG A 58 0.94 -5.19 20.68
CA ARG A 58 0.72 -4.46 21.93
C ARG A 58 -0.78 -4.26 22.14
N GLU A 59 -1.22 -4.28 23.38
CA GLU A 59 -2.63 -4.06 23.71
C GLU A 59 -3.11 -2.68 23.28
N LYS A 60 -2.24 -1.68 23.40
CA LYS A 60 -2.56 -0.30 23.03
C LYS A 60 -1.38 0.37 22.35
N PHE A 61 -1.69 1.11 21.31
CA PHE A 61 -0.76 2.04 20.68
C PHE A 61 -1.28 3.46 20.90
N THR A 62 -0.38 4.39 21.19
CA THR A 62 -0.73 5.81 21.22
C THR A 62 -1.07 6.28 19.81
N LYS A 63 -1.70 7.45 19.70
CA LYS A 63 -2.01 8.04 18.40
C LYS A 63 -0.74 8.25 17.58
N GLU A 64 0.34 8.72 18.22
CA GLU A 64 1.64 8.92 17.58
C GLU A 64 2.24 7.62 17.10
N GLN A 65 2.18 6.56 17.93
CA GLN A 65 2.66 5.24 17.54
C GLN A 65 1.87 4.65 16.36
N LYS A 66 0.56 4.87 16.31
CA LYS A 66 -0.26 4.45 15.17
C LYS A 66 0.18 5.13 13.88
N GLN A 67 0.49 6.43 13.95
CA GLN A 67 1.01 7.17 12.80
C GLN A 67 2.38 6.66 12.39
N ASP A 68 3.25 6.37 13.35
CA ASP A 68 4.57 5.79 13.10
C ASP A 68 4.46 4.42 12.42
N LEU A 69 3.50 3.59 12.85
CA LEU A 69 3.26 2.29 12.23
C LEU A 69 2.78 2.43 10.80
N MET A 70 1.90 3.39 10.52
CA MET A 70 1.46 3.66 9.15
C MET A 70 2.63 4.15 8.28
N HIS A 71 3.52 4.95 8.84
CA HIS A 71 4.73 5.38 8.15
C HIS A 71 5.67 4.20 7.85
N VAL A 72 5.87 3.30 8.82
CA VAL A 72 6.62 2.06 8.63
C VAL A 72 6.00 1.25 7.48
N ALA A 73 4.68 1.14 7.43
CA ALA A 73 3.99 0.44 6.35
C ALA A 73 4.30 1.04 4.99
N VAL A 74 4.18 2.36 4.85
CA VAL A 74 4.46 3.05 3.58
C VAL A 74 5.91 2.82 3.15
N CYS A 75 6.87 2.98 4.06
CA CYS A 75 8.28 2.76 3.75
C CYS A 75 8.57 1.31 3.35
N SER A 76 7.98 0.33 4.05
CA SER A 76 8.10 -1.08 3.70
C SER A 76 7.54 -1.38 2.31
N LEU A 77 6.35 -0.87 2.02
CA LEU A 77 5.72 -1.06 0.72
C LEU A 77 6.57 -0.48 -0.41
N LEU A 78 7.06 0.74 -0.22
CA LEU A 78 7.84 1.44 -1.24
C LEU A 78 9.28 0.93 -1.33
N ALA A 79 9.78 0.23 -0.32
CA ALA A 79 11.07 -0.43 -0.37
C ALA A 79 11.11 -1.51 -1.48
N SER A 80 9.99 -2.19 -1.72
CA SER A 80 9.89 -3.19 -2.78
C SER A 80 10.10 -2.60 -4.17
N SER A 81 9.88 -1.29 -4.34
CA SER A 81 10.10 -0.57 -5.60
C SER A 81 11.36 0.30 -5.58
N GLY A 82 12.19 0.16 -4.56
CA GLY A 82 13.49 0.83 -4.50
C GLY A 82 13.47 2.28 -4.03
N TYR A 83 12.37 2.74 -3.43
CA TYR A 83 12.29 4.11 -2.90
C TYR A 83 12.86 4.25 -1.51
N TYR A 84 12.82 3.18 -0.73
CA TYR A 84 13.33 3.15 0.63
C TYR A 84 14.14 1.88 0.87
N GLU A 85 15.02 1.94 1.84
CA GLU A 85 15.84 0.81 2.28
C GLU A 85 15.75 0.71 3.80
N LEU A 86 15.49 -0.48 4.30
CA LEU A 86 15.55 -0.74 5.74
C LEU A 86 17.00 -0.67 6.19
N GLU A 87 17.30 0.22 7.15
CA GLU A 87 18.63 0.32 7.73
C GLU A 87 18.79 -0.65 8.90
N ALA A 88 18.07 -0.40 9.98
CA ALA A 88 18.12 -1.26 11.16
C ALA A 88 16.94 -0.90 12.07
N ALA A 89 16.59 -1.82 12.97
CA ALA A 89 15.69 -1.51 14.06
C ALA A 89 16.44 -0.77 15.15
N ASP A 90 15.76 0.16 15.83
CA ASP A 90 16.31 0.85 16.98
C ASP A 90 16.23 -0.02 18.25
N GLU A 91 16.64 0.51 19.39
CA GLU A 91 16.64 -0.21 20.68
C GLU A 91 15.25 -0.69 21.09
N ASP A 92 14.21 0.04 20.69
CA ASP A 92 12.82 -0.30 20.98
C ASP A 92 12.20 -1.24 19.94
N GLY A 93 12.97 -1.64 18.94
CA GLY A 93 12.53 -2.55 17.88
C GLY A 93 11.86 -1.87 16.70
N TRP A 94 11.84 -0.54 16.65
CA TRP A 94 11.21 0.18 15.54
C TRP A 94 12.09 0.17 14.29
N PRO A 95 11.54 -0.25 13.13
CA PRO A 95 12.29 -0.22 11.88
C PRO A 95 12.57 1.21 11.43
N HIS A 96 13.80 1.46 10.97
CA HIS A 96 14.20 2.74 10.40
C HIS A 96 14.53 2.55 8.93
N PHE A 97 14.04 3.47 8.11
CA PHE A 97 14.21 3.44 6.66
C PHE A 97 14.95 4.67 6.18
N ARG A 98 15.77 4.47 5.16
CA ARG A 98 16.45 5.55 4.45
C ARG A 98 15.83 5.71 3.08
N GLN A 99 15.50 6.95 2.70
CA GLN A 99 14.99 7.23 1.37
C GLN A 99 16.13 7.17 0.35
N LEU A 100 15.96 6.38 -0.71
CA LEU A 100 16.98 6.19 -1.75
C LEU A 100 16.77 7.13 -2.93
N LYS A 101 15.53 7.48 -3.23
CA LYS A 101 15.19 8.37 -4.33
C LYS A 101 13.88 9.10 -4.03
N PRO A 102 13.67 10.29 -4.62
CA PRO A 102 12.43 11.02 -4.42
C PRO A 102 11.24 10.29 -5.06
N MET A 103 10.07 10.51 -4.49
CA MET A 103 8.83 10.00 -5.07
C MET A 103 8.53 10.74 -6.37
N PRO A 104 8.00 10.06 -7.40
CA PRO A 104 7.61 10.74 -8.63
C PRO A 104 6.45 11.70 -8.39
N ASP A 105 6.35 12.73 -9.23
CA ASP A 105 5.21 13.65 -9.21
C ASP A 105 3.95 12.88 -9.61
N MET A 106 2.98 12.87 -8.71
CA MET A 106 1.72 12.17 -8.93
C MET A 106 0.56 13.01 -8.40
N THR A 107 -0.58 12.92 -9.08
CA THR A 107 -1.83 13.46 -8.54
C THR A 107 -2.25 12.65 -7.32
N ALA A 108 -3.19 13.17 -6.53
CA ALA A 108 -3.72 12.43 -5.36
C ALA A 108 -4.29 11.06 -5.78
N SER A 109 -4.99 11.02 -6.91
CA SER A 109 -5.55 9.77 -7.44
C SER A 109 -4.47 8.78 -7.85
N GLU A 110 -3.40 9.25 -8.48
CA GLU A 110 -2.26 8.41 -8.86
C GLU A 110 -1.53 7.88 -7.63
N GLN A 111 -1.35 8.70 -6.59
CA GLN A 111 -0.74 8.27 -5.33
C GLN A 111 -1.57 7.17 -4.66
N GLU A 112 -2.88 7.32 -4.64
CA GLU A 112 -3.78 6.33 -4.06
C GLU A 112 -3.67 5.00 -4.81
N ASN A 113 -3.70 5.01 -6.13
CA ASN A 113 -3.56 3.82 -6.95
C ASN A 113 -2.18 3.17 -6.80
N PHE A 114 -1.14 3.98 -6.67
CA PHE A 114 0.23 3.52 -6.46
C PHE A 114 0.35 2.75 -5.13
N LEU A 115 -0.24 3.29 -4.06
CA LEU A 115 -0.28 2.62 -2.76
C LEU A 115 -1.12 1.35 -2.81
N LYS A 116 -2.26 1.38 -3.47
CA LYS A 116 -3.12 0.19 -3.61
C LYS A 116 -2.40 -0.96 -4.30
N ASP A 117 -1.66 -0.67 -5.37
CA ASP A 117 -0.85 -1.67 -6.06
C ASP A 117 0.18 -2.31 -5.12
N HIS A 118 0.87 -1.50 -4.34
CA HIS A 118 1.88 -1.98 -3.40
C HIS A 118 1.27 -2.79 -2.26
N ILE A 119 0.11 -2.36 -1.76
CA ILE A 119 -0.62 -3.09 -0.72
C ILE A 119 -1.06 -4.47 -1.24
N LEU A 120 -1.60 -4.53 -2.45
CA LEU A 120 -2.00 -5.79 -3.05
C LEU A 120 -0.83 -6.74 -3.20
N LEU A 121 0.30 -6.23 -3.68
CA LEU A 121 1.53 -7.02 -3.81
C LEU A 121 2.00 -7.55 -2.45
N TYR A 122 1.96 -6.72 -1.42
CA TYR A 122 2.33 -7.10 -0.06
C TYR A 122 1.50 -8.28 0.46
N PHE A 123 0.18 -8.21 0.30
CA PHE A 123 -0.71 -9.28 0.74
C PHE A 123 -0.47 -10.56 -0.05
N GLU A 124 -0.21 -10.47 -1.34
CA GLU A 124 0.12 -11.61 -2.18
C GLU A 124 1.44 -12.27 -1.74
N GLN A 125 2.49 -11.47 -1.56
CA GLN A 125 3.83 -11.97 -1.21
C GLN A 125 3.90 -12.58 0.19
N ASN A 126 3.07 -12.13 1.11
CA ASN A 126 3.05 -12.61 2.48
C ASN A 126 1.95 -13.63 2.76
N ASN A 127 1.20 -14.04 1.75
CA ASN A 127 0.09 -15.01 1.85
C ASN A 127 -0.98 -14.60 2.89
N LEU A 128 -1.26 -13.31 2.90
CA LEU A 128 -2.22 -12.75 3.86
C LEU A 128 -3.62 -12.53 3.31
#